data_48f2edd6074965a7c768097f934400c7
#
_entry.id   48f2edd6074965a7c768097f934400c7
#
_cell.length_a   1.000
_cell.length_b   1.000
_cell.length_c   1.000
_cell.angle_alpha   90.00
_cell.angle_beta   90.00
_cell.angle_gamma   90.00
#
_symmetry.space_group_name_H-M   'P 1'
#
loop_
_entity.id
_entity.type
_entity.pdbx_description
1 polymer ?
#
loop_
_entity_poly.entity_id
_entity_poly.type
_entity_poly.pdbx_seq_one_letter_code
_entity_poly.pdbx_strand_id
1 'polypeptide(L)'
;TFMHSRGEIRCFLQSCADYWLRVFHADGLRMDAVSRLIYWQGEPARGVNVSPLEFLKKMNQGLQQRHPTAVLIAEDSSNYPKVTAPVEYGGLGFDYKWDLGWMNDTLDYFKKTSEERKENLGKLTFSMMYAWNEHYILPFSHDENVHGKATIAQKMYGDYEGKFPQARALYL
;
A
#
# COMPACT_ATOMS: atom_id res chain seq x y z
N THR A 1 6.54 3.93 -18.54
CA THR A 1 7.25 3.08 -17.55
C THR A 1 8.76 3.29 -17.71
N PHE A 2 9.48 3.47 -16.62
CA PHE A 2 10.93 3.63 -16.64
C PHE A 2 11.67 2.32 -16.96
N MET A 3 12.80 2.41 -17.65
CA MET A 3 13.67 1.24 -17.90
C MET A 3 14.65 1.05 -16.73
N HIS A 4 14.22 0.33 -15.69
CA HIS A 4 15.02 0.14 -14.46
C HIS A 4 16.30 -0.69 -14.65
N SER A 5 16.55 -1.21 -15.84
CA SER A 5 17.84 -1.83 -16.20
C SER A 5 18.94 -0.79 -16.48
N ARG A 6 18.56 0.48 -16.78
CA ARG A 6 19.53 1.54 -17.08
C ARG A 6 20.00 2.24 -15.81
N GLY A 7 21.31 2.46 -15.72
CA GLY A 7 21.96 3.12 -14.57
C GLY A 7 21.47 4.55 -14.36
N GLU A 8 21.26 5.30 -15.43
CA GLU A 8 20.80 6.68 -15.40
C GLU A 8 19.41 6.82 -14.77
N ILE A 9 18.50 5.90 -15.11
CA ILE A 9 17.14 5.85 -14.54
C ILE A 9 17.20 5.51 -13.05
N ARG A 10 18.01 4.53 -12.68
CA ARG A 10 18.22 4.16 -11.28
C ARG A 10 18.78 5.33 -10.47
N CYS A 11 19.80 6.00 -11.00
CA CYS A 11 20.41 7.18 -10.40
C CYS A 11 19.38 8.30 -10.23
N PHE A 12 18.62 8.61 -11.28
CA PHE A 12 17.58 9.63 -11.23
C PHE A 12 16.52 9.36 -10.13
N LEU A 13 15.97 8.14 -10.08
CA LEU A 13 14.95 7.79 -9.10
C LEU A 13 15.50 7.78 -7.66
N GLN A 14 16.70 7.26 -7.45
CA GLN A 14 17.36 7.31 -6.14
C GLN A 14 17.65 8.75 -5.70
N SER A 15 18.13 9.60 -6.60
CA SER A 15 18.39 11.01 -6.31
C SER A 15 17.10 11.76 -6.01
N CYS A 16 16.01 11.44 -6.70
CA CYS A 16 14.70 12.01 -6.42
C CYS A 16 14.24 11.67 -5.00
N ALA A 17 14.30 10.40 -4.61
CA ALA A 17 13.94 9.96 -3.27
C ALA A 17 14.81 10.62 -2.18
N ASP A 18 16.14 10.60 -2.37
CA ASP A 18 17.09 11.24 -1.47
C ASP A 18 16.87 12.75 -1.33
N TYR A 19 16.50 13.41 -2.43
CA TYR A 19 16.23 14.86 -2.45
C TYR A 19 15.06 15.25 -1.53
N TRP A 20 13.96 14.51 -1.56
CA TRP A 20 12.81 14.77 -0.70
C TRP A 20 13.14 14.55 0.79
N LEU A 21 13.88 13.50 1.11
CA LEU A 21 14.29 13.22 2.48
C LEU A 21 15.32 14.22 2.98
N ARG A 22 16.35 14.52 2.18
CA ARG A 22 17.49 15.35 2.59
C ARG A 22 17.22 16.85 2.55
N VAL A 23 16.52 17.34 1.51
CA VAL A 23 16.34 18.78 1.29
C VAL A 23 15.04 19.29 1.90
N PHE A 24 13.96 18.53 1.74
CA PHE A 24 12.66 18.90 2.29
C PHE A 24 12.38 18.30 3.67
N HIS A 25 13.28 17.47 4.18
CA HIS A 25 13.16 16.83 5.50
C HIS A 25 11.84 16.07 5.65
N ALA A 26 11.39 15.40 4.58
CA ALA A 26 10.25 14.50 4.68
C ALA A 26 10.58 13.34 5.63
N ASP A 27 9.63 12.95 6.49
CA ASP A 27 9.82 11.87 7.47
C ASP A 27 9.72 10.48 6.84
N GLY A 28 9.31 10.38 5.60
CA GLY A 28 9.23 9.12 4.86
C GLY A 28 8.72 9.29 3.44
N LEU A 29 8.67 8.17 2.73
CA LEU A 29 8.20 8.11 1.34
C LEU A 29 7.23 6.94 1.17
N ARG A 30 6.09 7.19 0.54
CA ARG A 30 5.22 6.13 0.02
C ARG A 30 5.49 5.92 -1.46
N MET A 31 5.81 4.69 -1.82
CA MET A 31 5.98 4.30 -3.23
C MET A 31 4.66 3.77 -3.78
N ASP A 32 4.23 4.40 -4.85
CA ASP A 32 3.01 4.12 -5.57
C ASP A 32 3.13 2.87 -6.46
N ALA A 33 2.07 2.05 -6.51
CA ALA A 33 1.91 0.91 -7.42
C ALA A 33 3.13 -0.01 -7.50
N VAL A 34 3.68 -0.42 -6.36
CA VAL A 34 4.89 -1.26 -6.27
C VAL A 34 4.72 -2.60 -6.99
N SER A 35 3.51 -3.15 -7.07
CA SER A 35 3.19 -4.33 -7.88
C SER A 35 3.62 -4.21 -9.34
N ARG A 36 3.59 -3.00 -9.92
CA ARG A 36 4.03 -2.73 -11.31
C ARG A 36 5.53 -2.79 -11.49
N LEU A 37 6.28 -2.71 -10.40
CA LEU A 37 7.74 -2.92 -10.38
C LEU A 37 8.08 -4.37 -10.11
N ILE A 38 7.30 -5.04 -9.25
CA ILE A 38 7.49 -6.46 -8.91
C ILE A 38 7.19 -7.36 -10.10
N TYR A 39 6.06 -7.14 -10.76
CA TYR A 39 5.60 -7.99 -11.85
C TYR A 39 5.58 -7.25 -13.19
N TRP A 40 5.75 -8.00 -14.27
CA TRP A 40 5.56 -7.44 -15.61
C TRP A 40 4.16 -6.86 -15.76
N GLN A 41 4.09 -5.53 -16.01
CA GLN A 41 2.85 -4.75 -16.12
C GLN A 41 1.96 -4.78 -14.86
N GLY A 42 2.48 -5.21 -13.71
CA GLY A 42 1.75 -5.33 -12.46
C GLY A 42 0.93 -6.62 -12.32
N GLU A 43 1.08 -7.56 -13.24
CA GLU A 43 0.29 -8.81 -13.29
C GLU A 43 1.12 -10.01 -12.81
N PRO A 44 0.78 -10.67 -11.70
CA PRO A 44 1.50 -11.84 -11.20
C PRO A 44 1.62 -12.98 -12.21
N ALA A 45 0.61 -13.19 -13.06
CA ALA A 45 0.60 -14.21 -14.10
C ALA A 45 1.69 -14.02 -15.17
N ARG A 46 2.23 -12.80 -15.29
CA ARG A 46 3.33 -12.48 -16.24
C ARG A 46 4.73 -12.71 -15.65
N GLY A 47 4.78 -13.12 -14.39
CA GLY A 47 6.04 -13.38 -13.70
C GLY A 47 6.73 -12.14 -13.15
N VAL A 48 7.76 -12.39 -12.35
CA VAL A 48 8.53 -11.35 -11.64
C VAL A 48 9.45 -10.61 -12.62
N ASN A 49 9.45 -9.27 -12.52
CA ASN A 49 10.38 -8.40 -13.24
C ASN A 49 11.63 -8.17 -12.38
N VAL A 50 12.66 -8.93 -12.62
CA VAL A 50 13.87 -8.96 -11.78
C VAL A 50 14.58 -7.61 -11.70
N SER A 51 14.68 -6.88 -12.81
CA SER A 51 15.47 -5.64 -12.86
C SER A 51 14.91 -4.51 -11.97
N PRO A 52 13.59 -4.20 -12.00
CA PRO A 52 13.01 -3.26 -11.05
C PRO A 52 13.02 -3.77 -9.61
N LEU A 53 12.85 -5.08 -9.41
CA LEU A 53 12.89 -5.68 -8.07
C LEU A 53 14.24 -5.46 -7.38
N GLU A 54 15.33 -5.75 -8.09
CA GLU A 54 16.70 -5.51 -7.61
C GLU A 54 16.99 -4.00 -7.43
N PHE A 55 16.39 -3.17 -8.26
CA PHE A 55 16.45 -1.72 -8.07
C PHE A 55 15.78 -1.28 -6.77
N LEU A 56 14.57 -1.77 -6.47
CA LEU A 56 13.84 -1.46 -5.23
C LEU A 56 14.67 -1.85 -4.00
N LYS A 57 15.20 -3.06 -3.95
CA LYS A 57 16.05 -3.54 -2.85
C LYS A 57 17.24 -2.60 -2.60
N LYS A 58 17.98 -2.28 -3.66
CA LYS A 58 19.16 -1.40 -3.57
C LYS A 58 18.78 0.03 -3.16
N MET A 59 17.67 0.54 -3.68
CA MET A 59 17.18 1.86 -3.35
C MET A 59 16.78 1.96 -1.88
N ASN A 60 15.95 1.03 -1.40
CA ASN A 60 15.48 1.02 -0.01
C ASN A 60 16.64 0.85 0.96
N GLN A 61 17.54 -0.11 0.72
CA GLN A 61 18.73 -0.29 1.54
C GLN A 61 19.61 0.98 1.57
N GLY A 62 19.83 1.61 0.43
CA GLY A 62 20.62 2.84 0.36
C GLY A 62 19.93 4.04 1.03
N LEU A 63 18.60 4.14 0.98
CA LEU A 63 17.85 5.20 1.68
C LEU A 63 17.90 4.97 3.20
N GLN A 64 17.68 3.76 3.69
CA GLN A 64 17.76 3.43 5.11
C GLN A 64 19.16 3.68 5.69
N GLN A 65 20.23 3.45 4.93
CA GLN A 65 21.59 3.76 5.36
C GLN A 65 21.86 5.26 5.48
N ARG A 66 21.33 6.07 4.57
CA ARG A 66 21.54 7.53 4.58
C ARG A 66 20.54 8.29 5.44
N HIS A 67 19.34 7.75 5.59
CA HIS A 67 18.22 8.34 6.32
C HIS A 67 17.60 7.30 7.26
N PRO A 68 18.29 6.90 8.34
CA PRO A 68 17.89 5.78 9.21
C PRO A 68 16.57 6.00 9.97
N THR A 69 16.08 7.25 10.03
CA THR A 69 14.82 7.60 10.67
C THR A 69 13.66 7.74 9.69
N ALA A 70 13.95 7.70 8.38
CA ALA A 70 12.91 7.84 7.36
C ALA A 70 12.12 6.54 7.21
N VAL A 71 10.80 6.64 7.05
CA VAL A 71 9.90 5.51 6.88
C VAL A 71 9.62 5.27 5.40
N LEU A 72 9.81 4.04 4.94
CA LEU A 72 9.53 3.61 3.57
C LEU A 72 8.26 2.76 3.53
N ILE A 73 7.26 3.20 2.79
CA ILE A 73 5.94 2.57 2.71
C ILE A 73 5.67 2.11 1.29
N ALA A 74 5.26 0.85 1.13
CA ALA A 74 4.82 0.30 -0.15
C ALA A 74 3.30 0.40 -0.31
N GLU A 75 2.84 0.97 -1.43
CA GLU A 75 1.50 0.68 -1.92
C GLU A 75 1.61 -0.49 -2.89
N ASP A 76 1.24 -1.66 -2.40
CA ASP A 76 1.30 -2.90 -3.17
C ASP A 76 0.04 -3.73 -2.99
N SER A 77 -0.69 -3.93 -4.09
CA SER A 77 -1.92 -4.72 -4.14
C SER A 77 -1.68 -6.21 -4.39
N SER A 78 -0.42 -6.63 -4.50
CA SER A 78 -0.08 -8.03 -4.80
C SER A 78 0.16 -8.86 -3.53
N ASN A 79 0.16 -10.17 -3.71
CA ASN A 79 0.55 -11.13 -2.69
C ASN A 79 2.06 -11.47 -2.72
N TYR A 80 2.90 -10.55 -3.24
CA TYR A 80 4.34 -10.76 -3.23
C TYR A 80 4.84 -10.82 -1.79
N PRO A 81 5.62 -11.87 -1.41
CA PRO A 81 6.03 -12.06 -0.04
C PRO A 81 7.21 -11.16 0.36
N LYS A 82 7.37 -10.92 1.65
CA LYS A 82 8.53 -10.23 2.24
C LYS A 82 8.73 -8.80 1.72
N VAL A 83 7.66 -8.09 1.43
CA VAL A 83 7.73 -6.68 1.03
C VAL A 83 8.34 -5.85 2.16
N THR A 84 7.95 -6.13 3.40
CA THR A 84 8.43 -5.40 4.60
C THR A 84 9.58 -6.09 5.33
N ALA A 85 10.05 -7.24 4.84
CA ALA A 85 11.24 -7.85 5.43
C ALA A 85 12.52 -7.12 4.98
N PRO A 86 13.57 -7.10 5.83
CA PRO A 86 14.88 -6.56 5.46
C PRO A 86 15.48 -7.24 4.22
N VAL A 87 16.28 -6.50 3.47
CA VAL A 87 16.90 -6.99 2.22
C VAL A 87 17.83 -8.18 2.47
N GLU A 88 18.51 -8.21 3.62
CA GLU A 88 19.39 -9.31 4.03
C GLU A 88 18.64 -10.64 4.17
N TYR A 89 17.35 -10.60 4.50
CA TYR A 89 16.47 -11.77 4.61
C TYR A 89 15.65 -12.04 3.35
N GLY A 90 16.08 -11.43 2.23
CA GLY A 90 15.45 -11.61 0.92
C GLY A 90 14.22 -10.73 0.68
N GLY A 91 13.92 -9.79 1.59
CA GLY A 91 12.82 -8.85 1.47
C GLY A 91 13.09 -7.68 0.53
N LEU A 92 12.10 -6.78 0.39
CA LEU A 92 12.24 -5.57 -0.41
C LEU A 92 12.72 -4.37 0.41
N GLY A 93 12.74 -4.46 1.75
CA GLY A 93 13.26 -3.43 2.64
C GLY A 93 12.32 -2.24 2.82
N PHE A 94 11.02 -2.40 2.67
CA PHE A 94 10.05 -1.42 3.14
C PHE A 94 9.80 -1.61 4.63
N ASP A 95 9.48 -0.52 5.33
CA ASP A 95 9.09 -0.58 6.74
C ASP A 95 7.63 -1.02 6.89
N TYR A 96 6.77 -0.55 5.99
CA TYR A 96 5.33 -0.85 5.98
C TYR A 96 4.79 -1.10 4.57
N LYS A 97 3.66 -1.80 4.54
CA LYS A 97 2.85 -2.03 3.34
C LYS A 97 1.40 -1.64 3.61
N TRP A 98 0.75 -0.98 2.65
CA TRP A 98 -0.68 -0.72 2.74
C TRP A 98 -1.48 -2.01 2.59
N ASP A 99 -2.41 -2.27 3.52
CA ASP A 99 -3.38 -3.36 3.40
C ASP A 99 -4.60 -2.90 2.59
N LEU A 100 -4.49 -2.99 1.27
CA LEU A 100 -5.58 -2.67 0.36
C LEU A 100 -6.71 -3.71 0.39
N GLY A 101 -6.40 -4.96 0.78
CA GLY A 101 -7.39 -6.01 1.01
C GLY A 101 -8.34 -5.65 2.15
N TRP A 102 -7.78 -5.29 3.30
CA TRP A 102 -8.54 -4.80 4.44
C TRP A 102 -9.42 -3.60 4.08
N MET A 103 -8.87 -2.63 3.35
CA MET A 103 -9.62 -1.43 2.92
C MET A 103 -10.84 -1.81 2.09
N ASN A 104 -10.64 -2.64 1.06
CA ASN A 104 -11.71 -3.03 0.15
C ASN A 104 -12.80 -3.83 0.86
N ASP A 105 -12.42 -4.80 1.69
CA ASP A 105 -13.35 -5.62 2.45
C ASP A 105 -14.14 -4.80 3.48
N THR A 106 -13.47 -3.90 4.18
CA THR A 106 -14.10 -3.02 5.17
C THR A 106 -15.08 -2.06 4.49
N LEU A 107 -14.70 -1.39 3.41
CA LEU A 107 -15.59 -0.51 2.67
C LEU A 107 -16.78 -1.27 2.07
N ASP A 108 -16.56 -2.49 1.56
CA ASP A 108 -17.65 -3.32 1.05
C ASP A 108 -18.63 -3.76 2.16
N TYR A 109 -18.12 -4.10 3.33
CA TYR A 109 -18.94 -4.41 4.50
C TYR A 109 -19.86 -3.26 4.89
N PHE A 110 -19.33 -2.03 4.97
CA PHE A 110 -20.10 -0.86 5.37
C PHE A 110 -21.10 -0.37 4.32
N LYS A 111 -20.97 -0.79 3.07
CA LYS A 111 -21.99 -0.55 2.02
C LYS A 111 -23.23 -1.44 2.14
N LYS A 112 -23.12 -2.55 2.88
CA LYS A 112 -24.19 -3.55 3.00
C LYS A 112 -25.27 -3.14 3.98
N THR A 113 -26.47 -3.70 3.78
CA THR A 113 -27.59 -3.57 4.73
C THR A 113 -27.26 -4.24 6.06
N SER A 114 -28.03 -3.97 7.12
CA SER A 114 -27.83 -4.59 8.42
C SER A 114 -28.00 -6.11 8.38
N GLU A 115 -28.91 -6.61 7.55
CA GLU A 115 -29.14 -8.05 7.34
C GLU A 115 -27.96 -8.71 6.65
N GLU A 116 -27.49 -8.14 5.55
CA GLU A 116 -26.36 -8.65 4.79
C GLU A 116 -25.05 -8.64 5.62
N ARG A 117 -24.88 -7.67 6.52
CA ARG A 117 -23.69 -7.60 7.39
C ARG A 117 -23.55 -8.81 8.31
N LYS A 118 -24.66 -9.38 8.80
CA LYS A 118 -24.65 -10.58 9.65
C LYS A 118 -23.99 -11.76 8.96
N GLU A 119 -24.22 -11.89 7.66
CA GLU A 119 -23.66 -12.97 6.83
C GLU A 119 -22.24 -12.64 6.31
N ASN A 120 -21.84 -11.38 6.35
CA ASN A 120 -20.57 -10.90 5.81
C ASN A 120 -19.56 -10.43 6.87
N LEU A 121 -19.75 -10.80 8.13
CA LEU A 121 -18.86 -10.42 9.23
C LEU A 121 -17.39 -10.83 8.98
N GLY A 122 -17.20 -11.91 8.25
CA GLY A 122 -15.89 -12.39 7.82
C GLY A 122 -15.05 -11.35 7.06
N LYS A 123 -15.68 -10.38 6.38
CA LYS A 123 -14.96 -9.29 5.69
C LYS A 123 -14.17 -8.40 6.65
N LEU A 124 -14.67 -8.19 7.86
CA LEU A 124 -13.95 -7.39 8.87
C LEU A 124 -12.80 -8.17 9.53
N THR A 125 -12.88 -9.49 9.55
CA THR A 125 -11.92 -10.33 10.27
C THR A 125 -10.93 -11.04 9.36
N PHE A 126 -11.16 -11.07 8.06
CA PHE A 126 -10.33 -11.81 7.11
C PHE A 126 -8.86 -11.35 7.11
N SER A 127 -8.62 -10.05 7.23
CA SER A 127 -7.25 -9.50 7.29
C SER A 127 -6.45 -10.02 8.49
N MET A 128 -7.10 -10.42 9.58
CA MET A 128 -6.43 -10.99 10.74
C MET A 128 -5.74 -12.33 10.42
N MET A 129 -6.19 -13.05 9.38
CA MET A 129 -5.57 -14.29 8.93
C MET A 129 -4.15 -14.10 8.39
N TYR A 130 -3.84 -12.92 7.89
CA TYR A 130 -2.53 -12.60 7.29
C TYR A 130 -1.83 -11.39 7.93
N ALA A 131 -2.41 -10.81 8.98
CA ALA A 131 -1.92 -9.60 9.64
C ALA A 131 -0.45 -9.66 10.07
N TRP A 132 0.08 -10.85 10.31
CA TRP A 132 1.46 -11.09 10.75
C TRP A 132 2.45 -11.38 9.61
N ASN A 133 1.98 -11.43 8.36
CA ASN A 133 2.84 -11.75 7.21
C ASN A 133 3.72 -10.57 6.80
N GLU A 134 3.25 -9.34 7.03
CA GLU A 134 3.91 -8.09 6.70
C GLU A 134 3.63 -7.05 7.80
N HIS A 135 4.36 -5.95 7.81
CA HIS A 135 4.02 -4.80 8.65
C HIS A 135 2.97 -3.94 7.92
N TYR A 136 1.70 -4.15 8.23
CA TYR A 136 0.62 -3.47 7.54
C TYR A 136 0.27 -2.11 8.15
N ILE A 137 -0.07 -1.16 7.26
CA ILE A 137 -0.85 0.04 7.57
C ILE A 137 -2.24 -0.16 7.00
N LEU A 138 -3.27 0.19 7.77
CA LEU A 138 -4.68 0.13 7.37
C LEU A 138 -5.09 1.45 6.71
N PRO A 139 -5.01 1.60 5.38
CA PRO A 139 -5.28 2.87 4.72
C PRO A 139 -6.75 3.02 4.37
N PHE A 140 -7.21 4.27 4.32
CA PHE A 140 -8.29 4.66 3.42
C PHE A 140 -7.68 5.51 2.31
N SER A 141 -7.32 4.85 1.20
CA SER A 141 -6.65 5.51 0.10
C SER A 141 -7.47 6.65 -0.48
N HIS A 142 -6.79 7.75 -0.81
CA HIS A 142 -7.39 8.86 -1.55
C HIS A 142 -7.98 8.42 -2.89
N ASP A 143 -7.45 7.38 -3.52
CA ASP A 143 -7.97 6.83 -4.78
C ASP A 143 -9.40 6.31 -4.66
N GLU A 144 -9.87 6.00 -3.45
CA GLU A 144 -11.27 5.65 -3.20
C GLU A 144 -12.19 6.87 -3.05
N ASN A 145 -11.65 8.09 -2.94
CA ASN A 145 -12.39 9.33 -2.71
C ASN A 145 -12.25 10.35 -3.85
N VAL A 146 -11.66 9.98 -4.98
CA VAL A 146 -11.48 10.84 -6.14
C VAL A 146 -12.79 11.05 -6.92
N HIS A 147 -12.76 12.00 -7.85
CA HIS A 147 -13.88 12.30 -8.74
C HIS A 147 -14.38 11.02 -9.46
N GLY A 148 -15.70 10.82 -9.46
CA GLY A 148 -16.32 9.60 -9.99
C GLY A 148 -16.46 8.45 -8.97
N LYS A 149 -15.85 8.58 -7.78
CA LYS A 149 -16.07 7.71 -6.62
C LYS A 149 -16.71 8.51 -5.49
N ALA A 150 -17.49 7.83 -4.63
CA ALA A 150 -18.15 8.49 -3.50
C ALA A 150 -17.17 8.78 -2.36
N THR A 151 -17.44 9.82 -1.54
CA THR A 151 -16.72 10.02 -0.27
C THR A 151 -16.94 8.83 0.67
N ILE A 152 -16.08 8.66 1.69
CA ILE A 152 -16.21 7.57 2.68
C ILE A 152 -17.61 7.59 3.30
N ALA A 153 -18.10 8.74 3.74
CA ALA A 153 -19.45 8.86 4.29
C ALA A 153 -20.55 8.47 3.27
N GLN A 154 -20.40 8.86 2.00
CA GLN A 154 -21.36 8.48 0.96
C GLN A 154 -21.33 6.98 0.63
N LYS A 155 -20.22 6.29 0.86
CA LYS A 155 -20.10 4.83 0.67
C LYS A 155 -20.86 4.03 1.74
N MET A 156 -21.16 4.63 2.88
CA MET A 156 -21.90 3.96 3.95
C MET A 156 -23.34 3.66 3.50
N TYR A 157 -23.89 2.55 4.00
CA TYR A 157 -25.29 2.20 3.76
C TYR A 157 -26.26 3.17 4.47
N GLY A 158 -27.44 3.38 3.86
CA GLY A 158 -28.53 4.15 4.45
C GLY A 158 -28.72 5.54 3.86
N ASP A 159 -29.63 6.28 4.48
CA ASP A 159 -29.92 7.69 4.16
C ASP A 159 -28.83 8.64 4.67
N TYR A 160 -29.04 9.92 4.46
CA TYR A 160 -28.09 10.96 4.86
C TYR A 160 -27.74 10.91 6.35
N GLU A 161 -28.75 10.77 7.22
CA GLU A 161 -28.54 10.76 8.68
C GLU A 161 -27.88 9.45 9.14
N GLY A 162 -28.30 8.32 8.58
CA GLY A 162 -27.75 7.01 8.92
C GLY A 162 -26.29 6.78 8.53
N LYS A 163 -25.79 7.50 7.51
CA LYS A 163 -24.40 7.37 7.02
C LYS A 163 -23.35 7.87 7.99
N PHE A 164 -23.62 8.97 8.72
CA PHE A 164 -22.63 9.54 9.63
C PHE A 164 -22.31 8.67 10.85
N PRO A 165 -23.27 8.05 11.54
CA PRO A 165 -22.97 7.08 12.60
C PRO A 165 -22.13 5.90 12.10
N GLN A 166 -22.41 5.42 10.90
CA GLN A 166 -21.64 4.32 10.30
C GLN A 166 -20.22 4.74 9.91
N ALA A 167 -20.05 5.94 9.35
CA ALA A 167 -18.72 6.48 9.07
C ALA A 167 -17.91 6.66 10.36
N ARG A 168 -18.54 7.06 11.47
CA ARG A 168 -17.86 7.09 12.78
C ARG A 168 -17.46 5.69 13.25
N ALA A 169 -18.34 4.71 13.12
CA ALA A 169 -18.03 3.33 13.49
C ALA A 169 -16.90 2.71 12.67
N LEU A 170 -16.70 3.17 11.43
CA LEU A 170 -15.60 2.74 10.58
C LEU A 170 -14.22 3.16 11.14
N TYR A 171 -14.16 4.28 11.89
CA TYR A 171 -12.90 4.83 12.45
C TYR A 171 -12.64 4.42 13.91
N LEU A 172 -13.50 3.58 14.49
CA LEU A 172 -13.35 3.03 15.84
C LEU A 172 -12.68 1.66 15.82
#